data_ceb4c6b008127fda677f709de50acc16
#
_entry.id   ceb4c6b008127fda677f709de50acc16
#
_cell.length_a   1.000
_cell.length_b   1.000
_cell.length_c   1.000
_cell.angle_alpha   90.00
_cell.angle_beta   90.00
_cell.angle_gamma   90.00
#
_symmetry.space_group_name_H-M   'P 1'
#
loop_
_entity.id
_entity.type
_entity.pdbx_description
1 polymer ?
#
loop_
_entity_poly.entity_id
_entity_poly.type
_entity_poly.pdbx_seq_one_letter_code
_entity_poly.pdbx_strand_id
1 'polypeptide(L)'
;MPDFTQAPEGLEPPTVVDHVLLPVTDLEEGAQRLYERFGLKGSPGGRHPKVGTANVIVPLGLQYLELIAIVDQGEAASSRLGGRVARALEQKRTFVAWALRTQDLDALRARLQGAGWDLPPIVEGSRKRPDGQVLSWRTQDVDTGSEPGAIPFAIEWRIPDGLHPGEAPSAHREGPASLRRVVVGARDPRRVRDELEILLGDSDFYEVREAGVDGVQQIVLESGGGELVIE
;
A
#
# COMPACT_ATOMS: atom_id res chain seq x y z
N MET A 1 0.58 -7.72 23.64
CA MET A 1 0.07 -7.59 22.26
C MET A 1 -1.08 -6.62 22.33
N PRO A 2 -1.04 -5.44 21.73
CA PRO A 2 -2.24 -4.64 21.61
C PRO A 2 -3.21 -5.38 20.68
N ASP A 3 -4.42 -5.56 21.16
CA ASP A 3 -5.51 -6.16 20.40
C ASP A 3 -6.06 -5.10 19.45
N PHE A 4 -5.70 -5.18 18.17
CA PHE A 4 -6.15 -4.27 17.12
C PHE A 4 -7.54 -4.61 16.56
N THR A 5 -8.30 -5.48 17.25
CA THR A 5 -9.63 -5.92 16.81
C THR A 5 -10.77 -5.06 17.35
N GLN A 6 -10.52 -4.10 18.25
CA GLN A 6 -11.56 -3.25 18.82
C GLN A 6 -11.33 -1.77 18.45
N ALA A 7 -12.15 -1.29 17.49
CA ALA A 7 -12.33 0.13 17.27
C ALA A 7 -13.02 0.78 18.48
N PRO A 8 -12.72 2.05 18.81
CA PRO A 8 -13.54 2.80 19.77
C PRO A 8 -14.99 2.83 19.30
N GLU A 9 -15.93 2.52 20.19
CA GLU A 9 -17.37 2.61 19.91
C GLU A 9 -17.71 4.02 19.40
N GLY A 10 -18.19 4.12 18.16
CA GLY A 10 -18.73 5.34 17.58
C GLY A 10 -18.05 5.88 16.32
N LEU A 11 -16.95 5.28 15.82
CA LEU A 11 -16.31 5.63 14.54
C LEU A 11 -16.28 4.42 13.63
N GLU A 12 -17.17 4.38 12.68
CA GLU A 12 -17.27 3.38 11.60
C GLU A 12 -16.08 3.39 10.66
N PRO A 13 -15.74 2.22 10.07
CA PRO A 13 -14.81 1.26 10.64
C PRO A 13 -13.39 1.80 10.55
N PRO A 14 -12.48 1.45 11.47
CA PRO A 14 -11.12 1.95 11.44
C PRO A 14 -10.46 1.48 10.15
N THR A 15 -9.90 2.43 9.41
CA THR A 15 -8.95 2.08 8.37
C THR A 15 -7.63 1.70 9.05
N VAL A 16 -6.97 0.69 8.50
CA VAL A 16 -5.64 0.27 8.95
C VAL A 16 -4.68 0.25 7.76
N VAL A 17 -3.41 0.45 8.00
CA VAL A 17 -2.42 0.32 6.91
C VAL A 17 -2.47 -1.10 6.37
N ASP A 18 -2.63 -1.22 5.06
CA ASP A 18 -2.73 -2.49 4.35
C ASP A 18 -1.40 -2.88 3.68
N HIS A 19 -0.88 -2.02 2.82
CA HIS A 19 0.37 -2.28 2.12
C HIS A 19 1.08 -1.01 1.64
N VAL A 20 2.35 -1.19 1.26
CA VAL A 20 3.16 -0.14 0.64
C VAL A 20 3.70 -0.66 -0.68
N LEU A 21 3.64 0.18 -1.73
CA LEU A 21 4.03 -0.16 -3.09
C LEU A 21 5.44 0.35 -3.40
N LEU A 22 6.31 -0.56 -3.85
CA LEU A 22 7.69 -0.28 -4.25
C LEU A 22 7.82 -0.52 -5.76
N PRO A 23 8.10 0.51 -6.59
CA PRO A 23 8.26 0.34 -8.02
C PRO A 23 9.59 -0.36 -8.34
N VAL A 24 9.53 -1.32 -9.22
CA VAL A 24 10.72 -2.01 -9.73
C VAL A 24 10.65 -2.12 -11.25
N THR A 25 11.79 -2.14 -11.91
CA THR A 25 11.87 -2.34 -13.36
C THR A 25 11.67 -3.80 -13.74
N ASP A 26 12.11 -4.70 -12.88
CA ASP A 26 11.98 -6.15 -13.00
C ASP A 26 11.60 -6.74 -11.64
N LEU A 27 10.59 -7.61 -11.63
CA LEU A 27 10.05 -8.18 -10.39
C LEU A 27 10.99 -9.21 -9.75
N GLU A 28 11.66 -10.02 -10.55
CA GLU A 28 12.59 -11.06 -10.07
C GLU A 28 13.83 -10.42 -9.47
N GLU A 29 14.45 -9.49 -10.20
CA GLU A 29 15.59 -8.75 -9.68
C GLU A 29 15.24 -7.90 -8.46
N GLY A 30 14.07 -7.26 -8.46
CA GLY A 30 13.58 -6.47 -7.33
C GLY A 30 13.40 -7.32 -6.07
N ALA A 31 12.76 -8.49 -6.22
CA ALA A 31 12.57 -9.43 -5.13
C ALA A 31 13.91 -10.01 -4.62
N GLN A 32 14.85 -10.31 -5.53
CA GLN A 32 16.17 -10.78 -5.17
C GLN A 32 16.95 -9.71 -4.37
N ARG A 33 16.98 -8.46 -4.85
CA ARG A 33 17.63 -7.35 -4.13
C ARG A 33 17.04 -7.13 -2.74
N LEU A 34 15.71 -7.19 -2.61
CA LEU A 34 15.04 -7.02 -1.32
C LEU A 34 15.44 -8.15 -0.34
N TYR A 35 15.51 -9.40 -0.84
CA TYR A 35 15.95 -10.54 -0.04
C TYR A 35 17.43 -10.44 0.36
N GLU A 36 18.31 -10.07 -0.55
CA GLU A 36 19.73 -9.92 -0.27
C GLU A 36 20.01 -8.85 0.80
N ARG A 37 19.37 -7.70 0.65
CA ARG A 37 19.59 -6.55 1.52
C ARG A 37 18.90 -6.67 2.88
N PHE A 38 17.66 -7.15 2.90
CA PHE A 38 16.81 -7.11 4.10
C PHE A 38 16.35 -8.49 4.58
N GLY A 39 16.64 -9.56 3.86
CA GLY A 39 16.17 -10.91 4.20
C GLY A 39 14.67 -11.13 3.95
N LEU A 40 14.00 -10.19 3.29
CA LEU A 40 12.55 -10.22 3.06
C LEU A 40 12.22 -11.03 1.80
N LYS A 41 11.57 -12.17 1.96
CA LYS A 41 11.19 -13.05 0.86
C LYS A 41 9.85 -12.68 0.27
N GLY A 42 9.85 -12.42 -1.04
CA GLY A 42 8.64 -12.22 -1.83
C GLY A 42 8.21 -13.46 -2.58
N SER A 43 6.93 -13.48 -2.97
CA SER A 43 6.31 -14.50 -3.81
C SER A 43 5.54 -13.86 -4.97
N PRO A 44 5.49 -14.47 -6.17
CA PRO A 44 4.70 -13.93 -7.27
C PRO A 44 3.24 -13.70 -6.87
N GLY A 45 2.75 -12.50 -7.10
CA GLY A 45 1.36 -12.11 -6.81
C GLY A 45 0.45 -12.35 -8.00
N GLY A 46 0.76 -11.74 -9.13
CA GLY A 46 0.01 -11.86 -10.38
C GLY A 46 0.00 -10.58 -11.21
N ARG A 47 -0.71 -10.62 -12.34
CA ARG A 47 -0.92 -9.47 -13.23
C ARG A 47 -2.22 -8.75 -12.85
N HIS A 48 -2.22 -7.44 -12.95
CA HIS A 48 -3.40 -6.59 -12.83
C HIS A 48 -3.94 -6.29 -14.24
N PRO A 49 -5.02 -6.95 -14.67
CA PRO A 49 -5.60 -6.71 -16.00
C PRO A 49 -6.06 -5.27 -16.16
N LYS A 50 -5.88 -4.69 -17.34
CA LYS A 50 -6.24 -3.30 -17.68
C LYS A 50 -5.48 -2.22 -16.90
N VAL A 51 -4.58 -2.61 -16.00
CA VAL A 51 -3.69 -1.69 -15.25
C VAL A 51 -2.28 -1.71 -15.83
N GLY A 52 -1.92 -2.79 -16.51
CA GLY A 52 -0.62 -2.97 -17.17
C GLY A 52 0.52 -3.27 -16.21
N THR A 53 0.23 -3.65 -14.97
CA THR A 53 1.22 -3.97 -13.95
C THR A 53 1.14 -5.42 -13.50
N ALA A 54 2.21 -5.90 -12.90
CA ALA A 54 2.25 -7.16 -12.15
C ALA A 54 3.02 -6.94 -10.85
N ASN A 55 2.88 -7.88 -9.92
CA ASN A 55 3.47 -7.71 -8.60
C ASN A 55 4.13 -8.97 -8.04
N VAL A 56 5.01 -8.73 -7.06
CA VAL A 56 5.51 -9.69 -6.07
C VAL A 56 5.03 -9.22 -4.70
N ILE A 57 4.51 -10.15 -3.91
CA ILE A 57 4.00 -9.90 -2.55
C ILE A 57 5.05 -10.33 -1.53
N VAL A 58 5.35 -9.45 -0.58
CA VAL A 58 6.21 -9.70 0.57
C VAL A 58 5.33 -9.65 1.82
N PRO A 59 4.88 -10.81 2.34
CA PRO A 59 3.93 -10.86 3.46
C PRO A 59 4.54 -10.32 4.76
N LEU A 60 3.76 -9.56 5.52
CA LEU A 60 4.14 -8.98 6.82
C LEU A 60 3.08 -9.25 7.89
N GLY A 61 2.36 -10.36 7.80
CA GLY A 61 1.24 -10.67 8.69
C GLY A 61 -0.05 -9.97 8.23
N LEU A 62 -0.49 -8.94 8.92
CA LEU A 62 -1.70 -8.19 8.54
C LEU A 62 -1.47 -7.18 7.41
N GLN A 63 -0.22 -6.92 7.07
CA GLN A 63 0.21 -6.00 5.99
C GLN A 63 1.11 -6.74 4.99
N TYR A 64 1.49 -6.06 3.91
CA TYR A 64 2.50 -6.56 2.98
C TYR A 64 3.23 -5.42 2.25
N LEU A 65 4.41 -5.72 1.70
CA LEU A 65 5.00 -4.88 0.66
C LEU A 65 4.61 -5.44 -0.70
N GLU A 66 4.36 -4.54 -1.63
CA GLU A 66 4.07 -4.87 -3.01
C GLU A 66 5.20 -4.35 -3.91
N LEU A 67 6.05 -5.24 -4.41
CA LEU A 67 6.92 -4.88 -5.52
C LEU A 67 6.07 -4.86 -6.78
N ILE A 68 6.04 -3.72 -7.48
CA ILE A 68 5.18 -3.51 -8.64
C ILE A 68 6.00 -3.10 -9.86
N ALA A 69 5.75 -3.77 -11.00
CA ALA A 69 6.40 -3.46 -12.27
C ALA A 69 5.39 -3.28 -13.39
N ILE A 70 5.75 -2.47 -14.40
CA ILE A 70 4.98 -2.35 -15.64
C ILE A 70 5.32 -3.55 -16.52
N VAL A 71 4.29 -4.29 -16.94
CA VAL A 71 4.40 -5.45 -17.84
C VAL A 71 3.67 -5.23 -19.16
N ASP A 72 2.87 -4.15 -19.25
CA ASP A 72 2.19 -3.71 -20.48
C ASP A 72 2.15 -2.18 -20.49
N GLN A 73 2.93 -1.56 -21.35
CA GLN A 73 3.07 -0.10 -21.44
C GLN A 73 1.75 0.57 -21.89
N GLY A 74 1.00 -0.06 -22.79
CA GLY A 74 -0.25 0.49 -23.30
C GLY A 74 -1.35 0.54 -22.26
N GLU A 75 -1.55 -0.57 -21.52
CA GLU A 75 -2.46 -0.60 -20.39
C GLU A 75 -2.00 0.36 -19.27
N ALA A 76 -0.70 0.39 -18.95
CA ALA A 76 -0.16 1.24 -17.90
C ALA A 76 -0.37 2.73 -18.19
N ALA A 77 -0.16 3.17 -19.44
CA ALA A 77 -0.39 4.54 -19.85
C ALA A 77 -1.87 4.97 -19.73
N SER A 78 -2.78 4.00 -19.78
CA SER A 78 -4.23 4.24 -19.69
C SER A 78 -4.79 4.10 -18.28
N SER A 79 -3.97 3.72 -17.30
CA SER A 79 -4.37 3.53 -15.91
C SER A 79 -3.68 4.51 -14.97
N ARG A 80 -4.39 4.94 -13.91
CA ARG A 80 -3.82 5.86 -12.93
C ARG A 80 -2.65 5.22 -12.17
N LEU A 81 -2.81 3.98 -11.71
CA LEU A 81 -1.74 3.28 -11.00
C LEU A 81 -0.55 3.03 -11.91
N GLY A 82 -0.76 2.57 -13.15
CA GLY A 82 0.32 2.38 -14.11
C GLY A 82 1.09 3.68 -14.38
N GLY A 83 0.38 4.79 -14.54
CA GLY A 83 0.99 6.12 -14.70
C GLY A 83 1.82 6.56 -13.48
N ARG A 84 1.32 6.30 -12.25
CA ARG A 84 2.08 6.58 -11.01
C ARG A 84 3.34 5.71 -10.91
N VAL A 85 3.25 4.42 -11.26
CA VAL A 85 4.41 3.51 -11.28
C VAL A 85 5.45 4.00 -12.30
N ALA A 86 5.05 4.34 -13.52
CA ALA A 86 5.93 4.87 -14.55
C ALA A 86 6.69 6.11 -14.05
N ARG A 87 5.96 7.05 -13.46
CA ARG A 87 6.53 8.30 -12.93
C ARG A 87 7.46 8.06 -11.75
N ALA A 88 7.11 7.15 -10.84
CA ALA A 88 7.97 6.80 -9.73
C ALA A 88 9.30 6.19 -10.20
N LEU A 89 9.27 5.33 -11.23
CA LEU A 89 10.48 4.76 -11.85
C LEU A 89 11.33 5.85 -12.52
N GLU A 90 10.72 6.75 -13.28
CA GLU A 90 11.40 7.88 -13.93
C GLU A 90 12.09 8.78 -12.90
N GLN A 91 11.42 9.08 -11.79
CA GLN A 91 11.91 9.89 -10.69
C GLN A 91 12.83 9.12 -9.73
N LYS A 92 13.08 7.83 -9.96
CA LYS A 92 13.88 6.95 -9.10
C LYS A 92 13.38 6.92 -7.64
N ARG A 93 12.07 6.94 -7.45
CA ARG A 93 11.48 6.89 -6.11
C ARG A 93 11.46 5.45 -5.61
N THR A 94 11.69 5.28 -4.31
CA THR A 94 11.61 3.98 -3.64
C THR A 94 10.17 3.53 -3.46
N PHE A 95 9.22 4.47 -3.37
CA PHE A 95 7.81 4.19 -3.13
C PHE A 95 6.90 4.88 -4.15
N VAL A 96 5.83 4.17 -4.55
CA VAL A 96 4.78 4.71 -5.43
C VAL A 96 3.63 5.29 -4.62
N ALA A 97 3.12 4.49 -3.69
CA ALA A 97 1.92 4.75 -2.91
C ALA A 97 1.89 3.83 -1.69
N TRP A 98 0.91 4.04 -0.85
CA TRP A 98 0.52 3.14 0.21
C TRP A 98 -1.01 3.06 0.31
N ALA A 99 -1.51 2.02 0.96
CA ALA A 99 -2.92 1.71 1.00
C ALA A 99 -3.43 1.54 2.42
N LEU A 100 -4.68 1.94 2.64
CA LEU A 100 -5.45 1.67 3.85
C LEU A 100 -6.53 0.66 3.55
N ARG A 101 -6.66 -0.37 4.38
CA ARG A 101 -7.76 -1.32 4.33
C ARG A 101 -8.95 -0.80 5.13
N THR A 102 -10.12 -0.95 4.54
CA THR A 102 -11.43 -0.75 5.20
C THR A 102 -12.32 -1.95 4.95
N GLN A 103 -13.30 -2.16 5.81
CA GLN A 103 -14.33 -3.20 5.63
C GLN A 103 -15.55 -2.68 4.86
N ASP A 104 -15.73 -1.34 4.81
CA ASP A 104 -16.83 -0.70 4.09
C ASP A 104 -16.32 0.56 3.38
N LEU A 105 -16.05 0.39 2.09
CA LEU A 105 -15.53 1.48 1.26
C LEU A 105 -16.59 2.53 0.93
N ASP A 106 -17.86 2.13 0.90
CA ASP A 106 -18.96 3.06 0.63
C ASP A 106 -19.20 3.98 1.84
N ALA A 107 -19.16 3.44 3.07
CA ALA A 107 -19.22 4.24 4.30
C ALA A 107 -18.01 5.18 4.43
N LEU A 108 -16.80 4.70 4.16
CA LEU A 108 -15.60 5.54 4.14
C LEU A 108 -15.75 6.69 3.12
N ARG A 109 -16.18 6.38 1.90
CA ARG A 109 -16.42 7.37 0.84
C ARG A 109 -17.44 8.43 1.28
N ALA A 110 -18.58 8.01 1.83
CA ALA A 110 -19.61 8.93 2.30
C ALA A 110 -19.09 9.86 3.40
N ARG A 111 -18.30 9.35 4.34
CA ARG A 111 -17.67 10.14 5.40
C ARG A 111 -16.71 11.19 4.84
N LEU A 112 -15.84 10.80 3.89
CA LEU A 112 -14.88 11.72 3.27
C LEU A 112 -15.58 12.80 2.43
N GLN A 113 -16.63 12.44 1.68
CA GLN A 113 -17.45 13.42 0.94
C GLN A 113 -18.17 14.38 1.89
N GLY A 114 -18.67 13.87 3.02
CA GLY A 114 -19.26 14.72 4.08
C GLY A 114 -18.23 15.69 4.70
N ALA A 115 -16.96 15.35 4.70
CA ALA A 115 -15.85 16.22 5.10
C ALA A 115 -15.35 17.14 3.97
N GLY A 116 -16.03 17.16 2.82
CA GLY A 116 -15.73 18.08 1.71
C GLY A 116 -14.70 17.55 0.69
N TRP A 117 -14.37 16.24 0.70
CA TRP A 117 -13.45 15.67 -0.25
C TRP A 117 -14.13 15.41 -1.60
N ASP A 118 -13.47 15.83 -2.68
CA ASP A 118 -13.89 15.50 -4.05
C ASP A 118 -13.19 14.19 -4.47
N LEU A 119 -13.96 13.10 -4.50
CA LEU A 119 -13.43 11.76 -4.71
C LEU A 119 -13.81 11.22 -6.09
N PRO A 120 -12.85 10.66 -6.83
CA PRO A 120 -13.13 9.95 -8.08
C PRO A 120 -14.00 8.71 -7.81
N PRO A 121 -14.55 8.08 -8.86
CA PRO A 121 -15.29 6.83 -8.70
C PRO A 121 -14.46 5.73 -8.05
N ILE A 122 -15.12 4.84 -7.29
CA ILE A 122 -14.55 3.58 -6.82
C ILE A 122 -14.20 2.72 -8.05
N VAL A 123 -13.04 2.08 -7.99
CA VAL A 123 -12.55 1.18 -9.06
C VAL A 123 -12.52 -0.26 -8.53
N GLU A 124 -13.09 -1.18 -9.31
CA GLU A 124 -12.98 -2.60 -9.05
C GLU A 124 -11.69 -3.16 -9.65
N GLY A 125 -11.01 -3.99 -8.87
CA GLY A 125 -9.80 -4.66 -9.28
C GLY A 125 -9.86 -6.16 -9.02
N SER A 126 -9.07 -6.90 -9.78
CA SER A 126 -8.86 -8.32 -9.54
C SER A 126 -7.51 -8.77 -10.08
N ARG A 127 -6.99 -9.86 -9.53
CA ARG A 127 -5.84 -10.57 -10.08
C ARG A 127 -5.97 -12.07 -9.88
N LYS A 128 -5.42 -12.84 -10.80
CA LYS A 128 -5.31 -14.29 -10.67
C LYS A 128 -3.96 -14.64 -10.06
N ARG A 129 -3.98 -15.40 -9.00
CA ARG A 129 -2.79 -15.95 -8.34
C ARG A 129 -2.20 -17.10 -9.17
N PRO A 130 -0.91 -17.47 -8.95
CA PRO A 130 -0.31 -18.64 -9.60
C PRO A 130 -1.05 -19.96 -9.36
N ASP A 131 -1.72 -20.12 -8.20
CA ASP A 131 -2.56 -21.26 -7.85
C ASP A 131 -3.93 -21.28 -8.53
N GLY A 132 -4.23 -20.27 -9.35
CA GLY A 132 -5.47 -20.13 -10.10
C GLY A 132 -6.59 -19.40 -9.35
N GLN A 133 -6.46 -19.12 -8.05
CA GLN A 133 -7.44 -18.34 -7.31
C GLN A 133 -7.50 -16.90 -7.80
N VAL A 134 -8.70 -16.33 -7.82
CA VAL A 134 -8.91 -14.91 -8.15
C VAL A 134 -9.15 -14.14 -6.86
N LEU A 135 -8.29 -13.17 -6.62
CA LEU A 135 -8.52 -12.16 -5.58
C LEU A 135 -9.21 -10.96 -6.22
N SER A 136 -10.19 -10.40 -5.54
CA SER A 136 -10.91 -9.20 -5.97
C SER A 136 -10.97 -8.17 -4.84
N TRP A 137 -11.04 -6.90 -5.25
CA TRP A 137 -11.08 -5.76 -4.32
C TRP A 137 -11.77 -4.57 -4.98
N ARG A 138 -12.09 -3.57 -4.17
CA ARG A 138 -12.45 -2.24 -4.62
C ARG A 138 -11.43 -1.24 -4.08
N THR A 139 -11.13 -0.20 -4.83
CA THR A 139 -10.23 0.88 -4.40
C THR A 139 -10.90 2.24 -4.56
N GLN A 140 -10.58 3.14 -3.63
CA GLN A 140 -10.91 4.55 -3.68
C GLN A 140 -9.61 5.35 -3.62
N ASP A 141 -9.27 6.00 -4.73
CA ASP A 141 -8.25 7.05 -4.67
C ASP A 141 -8.77 8.22 -3.84
N VAL A 142 -7.98 8.66 -2.91
CA VAL A 142 -8.26 9.81 -2.05
C VAL A 142 -7.47 11.03 -2.54
N ASP A 143 -6.20 10.81 -2.87
CA ASP A 143 -5.38 11.79 -3.58
C ASP A 143 -5.61 11.67 -5.10
N THR A 144 -6.16 12.73 -5.69
CA THR A 144 -6.46 12.79 -7.14
C THR A 144 -5.27 13.21 -7.98
N GLY A 145 -4.12 13.53 -7.37
CA GLY A 145 -2.87 13.88 -8.04
C GLY A 145 -2.35 12.77 -8.96
N SER A 146 -1.61 13.14 -9.99
CA SER A 146 -0.94 12.22 -10.91
C SER A 146 0.43 11.78 -10.40
N GLU A 147 0.98 12.49 -9.44
CA GLU A 147 2.26 12.17 -8.80
C GLU A 147 2.08 11.12 -7.70
N PRO A 148 3.13 10.33 -7.37
CA PRO A 148 3.16 9.56 -6.13
C PRO A 148 2.94 10.49 -4.95
N GLY A 149 1.82 10.33 -4.25
CA GLY A 149 1.36 11.27 -3.22
C GLY A 149 1.66 10.82 -1.80
N ALA A 150 1.44 11.75 -0.87
CA ALA A 150 1.55 11.51 0.56
C ALA A 150 0.34 10.75 1.13
N ILE A 151 -0.84 10.97 0.54
CA ILE A 151 -2.10 10.43 1.03
C ILE A 151 -2.33 9.04 0.44
N PRO A 152 -2.66 8.03 1.27
CA PRO A 152 -2.92 6.67 0.83
C PRO A 152 -4.24 6.57 0.06
N PHE A 153 -4.35 5.56 -0.80
CA PHE A 153 -5.67 5.14 -1.30
C PHE A 153 -6.30 4.14 -0.34
N ALA A 154 -7.62 4.00 -0.40
CA ALA A 154 -8.33 2.99 0.37
C ALA A 154 -8.61 1.74 -0.47
N ILE A 155 -8.56 0.56 0.18
CA ILE A 155 -8.88 -0.73 -0.42
C ILE A 155 -9.86 -1.50 0.47
N GLU A 156 -10.86 -2.11 -0.17
CA GLU A 156 -11.76 -3.09 0.43
C GLU A 156 -11.55 -4.42 -0.28
N TRP A 157 -11.07 -5.40 0.46
CA TRP A 157 -10.89 -6.75 -0.06
C TRP A 157 -12.22 -7.50 -0.12
N ARG A 158 -12.48 -8.16 -1.26
CA ARG A 158 -13.63 -9.05 -1.47
C ARG A 158 -13.11 -10.46 -1.70
N ILE A 159 -12.54 -11.01 -0.65
CA ILE A 159 -11.87 -12.32 -0.62
C ILE A 159 -12.33 -13.09 0.62
N PRO A 160 -12.29 -14.43 0.59
CA PRO A 160 -12.47 -15.25 1.80
C PRO A 160 -11.40 -14.96 2.85
N ASP A 161 -11.74 -15.21 4.12
CA ASP A 161 -10.80 -15.13 5.24
C ASP A 161 -9.56 -16.00 4.98
N GLY A 162 -8.40 -15.52 5.44
CA GLY A 162 -7.12 -16.20 5.27
C GLY A 162 -6.51 -16.09 3.85
N LEU A 163 -7.14 -15.37 2.92
CA LEU A 163 -6.59 -15.13 1.58
C LEU A 163 -5.97 -13.74 1.41
N HIS A 164 -5.92 -12.95 2.48
CA HIS A 164 -5.25 -11.65 2.41
C HIS A 164 -3.76 -11.82 2.07
N PRO A 165 -3.20 -11.01 1.15
CA PRO A 165 -1.81 -11.19 0.69
C PRO A 165 -0.78 -11.15 1.80
N GLY A 166 -1.01 -10.35 2.85
CA GLY A 166 -0.13 -10.26 4.00
C GLY A 166 -0.07 -11.51 4.86
N GLU A 167 -1.14 -12.32 4.87
CA GLU A 167 -1.26 -13.57 5.64
C GLU A 167 -0.63 -14.78 4.93
N ALA A 168 -0.13 -14.60 3.70
CA ALA A 168 0.53 -15.68 2.99
C ALA A 168 1.76 -16.17 3.77
N PRO A 169 2.07 -17.47 3.75
CA PRO A 169 3.27 -17.99 4.38
C PRO A 169 4.52 -17.27 3.89
N SER A 170 5.36 -16.81 4.81
CA SER A 170 6.62 -16.14 4.51
C SER A 170 7.82 -16.99 4.92
N ALA A 171 8.91 -16.89 4.16
CA ALA A 171 10.19 -17.51 4.44
C ALA A 171 11.29 -16.43 4.52
N HIS A 172 11.03 -15.37 5.30
CA HIS A 172 12.00 -14.33 5.57
C HIS A 172 13.19 -14.91 6.35
N ARG A 173 14.39 -14.36 6.13
CA ARG A 173 15.65 -14.88 6.71
C ARG A 173 15.61 -14.90 8.24
N GLU A 174 15.08 -13.83 8.84
CA GLU A 174 15.04 -13.64 10.29
C GLU A 174 13.66 -13.97 10.91
N GLY A 175 12.85 -14.79 10.22
CA GLY A 175 11.51 -15.13 10.67
C GLY A 175 10.45 -14.05 10.33
N PRO A 176 9.29 -14.08 11.00
CA PRO A 176 8.20 -13.16 10.69
C PRO A 176 8.63 -11.69 10.77
N ALA A 177 8.11 -10.88 9.87
CA ALA A 177 8.30 -9.44 9.85
C ALA A 177 6.94 -8.73 9.91
N SER A 178 6.92 -7.50 10.42
CA SER A 178 5.72 -6.66 10.49
C SER A 178 6.05 -5.21 10.13
N LEU A 179 5.10 -4.50 9.53
CA LEU A 179 5.20 -3.07 9.29
C LEU A 179 4.90 -2.31 10.60
N ARG A 180 5.81 -1.44 10.99
CA ARG A 180 5.68 -0.65 12.23
C ARG A 180 5.31 0.79 11.94
N ARG A 181 5.86 1.38 10.87
CA ARG A 181 5.63 2.79 10.57
C ARG A 181 5.85 3.10 9.10
N VAL A 182 5.05 4.01 8.58
CA VAL A 182 5.23 4.69 7.29
C VAL A 182 5.63 6.13 7.55
N VAL A 183 6.78 6.57 7.06
CA VAL A 183 7.23 7.96 7.15
C VAL A 183 6.90 8.66 5.85
N VAL A 184 6.08 9.69 5.95
CA VAL A 184 5.55 10.45 4.83
C VAL A 184 6.23 11.81 4.77
N GLY A 185 6.86 12.12 3.67
CA GLY A 185 7.35 13.45 3.37
C GLY A 185 6.24 14.34 2.81
N ALA A 186 6.23 15.61 3.17
CA ALA A 186 5.25 16.57 2.67
C ALA A 186 5.84 17.98 2.57
N ARG A 187 5.47 18.71 1.50
CA ARG A 187 5.75 20.15 1.39
C ARG A 187 4.92 20.98 2.35
N ASP A 188 3.70 20.51 2.63
CA ASP A 188 2.82 21.03 3.67
C ASP A 188 2.50 19.92 4.69
N PRO A 189 3.35 19.74 5.72
CA PRO A 189 3.17 18.68 6.71
C PRO A 189 1.91 18.82 7.56
N ARG A 190 1.40 20.06 7.72
CA ARG A 190 0.17 20.28 8.50
C ARG A 190 -1.02 19.73 7.75
N ARG A 191 -1.20 20.12 6.49
CA ARG A 191 -2.26 19.61 5.63
C ARG A 191 -2.27 18.08 5.56
N VAL A 192 -1.09 17.49 5.31
CA VAL A 192 -0.99 16.03 5.19
C VAL A 192 -1.31 15.34 6.52
N ARG A 193 -0.92 15.91 7.66
CA ARG A 193 -1.27 15.36 8.97
C ARG A 193 -2.76 15.41 9.22
N ASP A 194 -3.40 16.56 8.97
CA ASP A 194 -4.85 16.73 9.14
C ASP A 194 -5.64 15.73 8.26
N GLU A 195 -5.20 15.52 7.01
CA GLU A 195 -5.79 14.55 6.09
C GLU A 195 -5.61 13.10 6.57
N LEU A 196 -4.43 12.74 7.09
CA LEU A 196 -4.16 11.41 7.64
C LEU A 196 -4.91 11.15 8.95
N GLU A 197 -5.10 12.15 9.80
CA GLU A 197 -5.95 12.05 10.99
C GLU A 197 -7.42 11.74 10.63
N ILE A 198 -7.94 12.33 9.55
CA ILE A 198 -9.28 12.01 9.05
C ILE A 198 -9.37 10.56 8.57
N LEU A 199 -8.31 10.01 7.99
CA LEU A 199 -8.28 8.66 7.44
C LEU A 199 -7.99 7.58 8.48
N LEU A 200 -7.00 7.79 9.33
CA LEU A 200 -6.41 6.80 10.24
C LEU A 200 -6.65 7.10 11.72
N GLY A 201 -7.10 8.31 12.04
CA GLY A 201 -7.06 8.81 13.41
C GLY A 201 -5.63 9.11 13.87
N ASP A 202 -5.49 9.42 15.16
CA ASP A 202 -4.18 9.57 15.81
C ASP A 202 -3.55 8.18 15.95
N SER A 203 -2.41 7.97 15.32
CA SER A 203 -1.81 6.65 15.21
C SER A 203 -0.28 6.72 15.07
N ASP A 204 0.41 5.83 15.77
CA ASP A 204 1.87 5.65 15.67
C ASP A 204 2.30 4.95 14.37
N PHE A 205 1.36 4.51 13.54
CA PHE A 205 1.65 3.85 12.26
C PHE A 205 2.17 4.79 11.18
N TYR A 206 2.01 6.09 11.34
CA TYR A 206 2.57 7.06 10.41
C TYR A 206 3.29 8.20 11.11
N GLU A 207 4.23 8.78 10.39
CA GLU A 207 4.93 9.99 10.79
C GLU A 207 4.98 10.94 9.59
N VAL A 208 4.64 12.21 9.79
CA VAL A 208 4.72 13.23 8.72
C VAL A 208 5.89 14.15 8.97
N ARG A 209 6.80 14.25 7.99
CA ARG A 209 7.99 15.12 8.01
C ARG A 209 7.92 16.16 6.91
N GLU A 210 8.54 17.32 7.14
CA GLU A 210 8.77 18.30 6.08
C GLU A 210 9.75 17.73 5.03
N ALA A 211 9.39 17.83 3.74
CA ALA A 211 10.21 17.35 2.64
C ALA A 211 9.96 18.18 1.37
N GLY A 212 10.94 18.21 0.47
CA GLY A 212 10.82 18.90 -0.82
C GLY A 212 9.85 18.25 -1.81
N VAL A 213 9.42 17.00 -1.54
CA VAL A 213 8.46 16.25 -2.36
C VAL A 213 7.49 15.48 -1.47
N ASP A 214 6.24 15.40 -1.92
CA ASP A 214 5.21 14.65 -1.23
C ASP A 214 5.35 13.14 -1.53
N GLY A 215 5.04 12.28 -0.54
CA GLY A 215 5.01 10.83 -0.70
C GLY A 215 5.71 10.08 0.43
N VAL A 216 5.62 8.75 0.38
CA VAL A 216 6.35 7.88 1.32
C VAL A 216 7.85 8.06 1.09
N GLN A 217 8.59 8.29 2.18
CA GLN A 217 10.04 8.47 2.18
C GLN A 217 10.75 7.27 2.81
N GLN A 218 10.09 6.63 3.77
CA GLN A 218 10.69 5.56 4.55
C GLN A 218 9.60 4.64 5.09
N ILE A 219 9.91 3.37 5.23
CA ILE A 219 9.12 2.45 6.04
C ILE A 219 10.01 1.79 7.09
N VAL A 220 9.43 1.55 8.24
CA VAL A 220 10.09 0.87 9.36
C VAL A 220 9.39 -0.47 9.57
N LEU A 221 10.14 -1.54 9.51
CA LEU A 221 9.70 -2.90 9.76
C LEU A 221 10.37 -3.43 11.03
N GLU A 222 9.73 -4.39 11.67
CA GLU A 222 10.32 -5.19 12.73
C GLU A 222 10.39 -6.66 12.28
N SER A 223 11.51 -7.31 12.54
CA SER A 223 11.74 -8.73 12.28
C SER A 223 12.47 -9.38 13.45
N GLY A 224 12.68 -10.70 13.40
CA GLY A 224 13.48 -11.41 14.42
C GLY A 224 14.91 -10.90 14.56
N GLY A 225 15.47 -10.25 13.53
CA GLY A 225 16.78 -9.62 13.53
C GLY A 225 16.79 -8.17 14.03
N GLY A 226 15.64 -7.61 14.41
CA GLY A 226 15.50 -6.22 14.87
C GLY A 226 14.78 -5.33 13.86
N GLU A 227 14.98 -4.02 14.00
CA GLU A 227 14.38 -3.01 13.14
C GLU A 227 15.07 -2.98 11.77
N LEU A 228 14.27 -2.95 10.70
CA LEU A 228 14.70 -2.78 9.32
C LEU A 228 14.10 -1.47 8.77
N VAL A 229 14.94 -0.71 8.08
CA VAL A 229 14.55 0.57 7.49
C VAL A 229 14.76 0.50 5.97
N ILE A 230 13.69 0.80 5.20
CA ILE A 230 13.73 0.92 3.74
C ILE A 230 13.44 2.39 3.38
N GLU A 231 14.35 2.99 2.60
CA GLU A 231 14.31 4.39 2.16
C GLU A 231 14.36 4.51 0.65
#